data_edb051c503677d6ff9b61d10856f123b
#
_entry.id   edb051c503677d6ff9b61d10856f123b
#
_cell.length_a   1.000
_cell.length_b   1.000
_cell.length_c   1.000
_cell.angle_alpha   90.00
_cell.angle_beta   90.00
_cell.angle_gamma   90.00
#
_symmetry.space_group_name_H-M   'P 1'
#
loop_
_entity.id
_entity.type
_entity.pdbx_description
1 polymer ?
#
loop_
_entity_poly.entity_id
_entity_poly.type
_entity_poly.pdbx_seq_one_letter_code
_entity_poly.pdbx_strand_id
1 'polypeptide(L)'
;RDCLLSRGLGDVYKRQRQFHFYVKQKTAMKNNLIGLIDQTYPNANTYFNSPTRSDGSQKWVDFVSTYWHVDCIRKMSLNAFVEHYQNWCKRKKYAFNKSKAEEIYTKTKELVPVFPKNEITKHIIRQAIDQLNSTSVTVETIRTLMNETASKLPEYSIVMQFKGIGPSLGPQLMAEIGDVTRFTHKGALTAFAGVDPGVNESGSYAQKSVPTSKRGSSNLRKTLFQVMDVLIKTMPQDDPVYQFMDRKRTQGKPYYVYMTAGANKFLRIYYGRVKEYLSVLPDPS
;
A
#
# COMPACT_ATOMS: atom_id res chain seq x y z
N ARG A 1 -3.07 27.17 -6.76
CA ARG A 1 -4.07 26.30 -7.42
C ARG A 1 -3.82 26.21 -8.93
N ASP A 2 -3.47 27.31 -9.57
CA ASP A 2 -3.32 27.38 -11.04
C ASP A 2 -2.11 26.60 -11.58
N CYS A 3 -1.03 26.49 -10.81
CA CYS A 3 0.17 25.73 -11.18
C CYS A 3 -0.06 24.20 -11.28
N LEU A 4 -1.02 23.65 -10.54
CA LEU A 4 -1.38 22.21 -10.62
C LEU A 4 -2.24 21.90 -11.86
N LEU A 5 -2.94 22.91 -12.40
CA LEU A 5 -3.84 22.76 -13.55
C LEU A 5 -3.10 22.84 -14.89
N SER A 6 -2.01 23.62 -14.94
CA SER A 6 -1.31 23.93 -16.19
C SER A 6 -0.55 22.75 -16.82
N ARG A 7 -0.29 21.65 -16.11
CA ARG A 7 0.52 20.50 -16.57
C ARG A 7 -0.17 19.14 -16.46
N GLY A 8 -1.49 19.06 -16.30
CA GLY A 8 -2.20 17.77 -16.08
C GLY A 8 -2.04 17.17 -14.68
N LEU A 9 -1.23 17.77 -13.80
CA LEU A 9 -1.05 17.33 -12.41
C LEU A 9 -2.36 17.40 -11.60
N GLY A 10 -3.26 18.32 -11.94
CA GLY A 10 -4.58 18.43 -11.32
C GLY A 10 -5.44 17.18 -11.52
N ASP A 11 -5.31 16.53 -12.68
CA ASP A 11 -6.05 15.30 -12.96
C ASP A 11 -5.46 14.09 -12.23
N VAL A 12 -4.13 14.00 -12.09
CA VAL A 12 -3.48 12.98 -11.25
C VAL A 12 -3.90 13.17 -9.80
N TYR A 13 -3.93 14.41 -9.30
CA TYR A 13 -4.36 14.73 -7.93
C TYR A 13 -5.82 14.34 -7.66
N LYS A 14 -6.75 14.64 -8.59
CA LYS A 14 -8.16 14.23 -8.45
C LYS A 14 -8.29 12.70 -8.37
N ARG A 15 -7.59 11.96 -9.25
CA ARG A 15 -7.58 10.50 -9.23
C ARG A 15 -6.97 9.93 -7.97
N GLN A 16 -5.91 10.54 -7.46
CA GLN A 16 -5.30 10.15 -6.19
C GLN A 16 -6.26 10.33 -5.00
N ARG A 17 -7.05 11.40 -4.96
CA ARG A 17 -8.08 11.60 -3.93
C ARG A 17 -9.12 10.49 -3.97
N GLN A 18 -9.59 10.13 -5.16
CA GLN A 18 -10.52 9.03 -5.34
C GLN A 18 -9.87 7.68 -4.98
N PHE A 19 -8.63 7.46 -5.39
CA PHE A 19 -7.87 6.27 -5.01
C PHE A 19 -7.80 6.11 -3.48
N HIS A 20 -7.43 7.16 -2.74
CA HIS A 20 -7.37 7.11 -1.29
C HIS A 20 -8.74 6.87 -0.64
N PHE A 21 -9.80 7.43 -1.19
CA PHE A 21 -11.16 7.20 -0.72
C PHE A 21 -11.54 5.71 -0.84
N TYR A 22 -11.37 5.12 -2.02
CA TYR A 22 -11.69 3.70 -2.23
C TYR A 22 -10.76 2.75 -1.50
N VAL A 23 -9.49 3.10 -1.29
CA VAL A 23 -8.58 2.31 -0.43
C VAL A 23 -9.07 2.27 1.01
N LYS A 24 -9.58 3.38 1.55
CA LYS A 24 -10.20 3.39 2.89
C LYS A 24 -11.45 2.53 2.95
N GLN A 25 -12.33 2.63 1.95
CA GLN A 25 -13.53 1.78 1.87
C GLN A 25 -13.15 0.30 1.76
N LYS A 26 -12.20 -0.06 0.89
CA LYS A 26 -11.69 -1.44 0.77
C LYS A 26 -11.20 -1.98 2.12
N THR A 27 -10.48 -1.14 2.90
CA THR A 27 -10.01 -1.54 4.23
C THR A 27 -11.16 -1.78 5.19
N ALA A 28 -12.17 -0.90 5.20
CA ALA A 28 -13.35 -1.05 6.06
C ALA A 28 -14.15 -2.32 5.68
N MET A 29 -14.37 -2.56 4.39
CA MET A 29 -15.07 -3.76 3.90
C MET A 29 -14.28 -5.04 4.18
N LYS A 30 -12.95 -5.00 4.06
CA LYS A 30 -12.09 -6.12 4.43
C LYS A 30 -12.22 -6.47 5.92
N ASN A 31 -12.19 -5.47 6.79
CA ASN A 31 -12.33 -5.67 8.24
C ASN A 31 -13.73 -6.19 8.60
N ASN A 32 -14.77 -5.68 7.95
CA ASN A 32 -16.14 -6.20 8.12
C ASN A 32 -16.24 -7.68 7.70
N LEU A 33 -15.70 -8.04 6.54
CA LEU A 33 -15.68 -9.43 6.09
C LEU A 33 -14.89 -10.33 7.05
N ILE A 34 -13.74 -9.90 7.57
CA ILE A 34 -12.98 -10.64 8.56
C ILE A 34 -13.83 -10.88 9.81
N GLY A 35 -14.51 -9.84 10.34
CA GLY A 35 -15.37 -9.99 11.51
C GLY A 35 -16.53 -10.96 11.29
N LEU A 36 -17.13 -10.99 10.09
CA LEU A 36 -18.18 -11.96 9.74
C LEU A 36 -17.62 -13.38 9.61
N ILE A 37 -16.47 -13.53 8.97
CA ILE A 37 -15.82 -14.84 8.79
C ILE A 37 -15.34 -15.40 10.13
N ASP A 38 -14.86 -14.57 11.05
CA ASP A 38 -14.43 -15.04 12.38
C ASP A 38 -15.57 -15.65 13.19
N GLN A 39 -16.84 -15.31 12.89
CA GLN A 39 -18.02 -15.95 13.49
C GLN A 39 -18.36 -17.33 12.89
N THR A 40 -17.86 -17.64 11.70
CA THR A 40 -18.19 -18.88 10.96
C THR A 40 -16.98 -19.76 10.68
N TYR A 41 -15.83 -19.13 10.48
CA TYR A 41 -14.55 -19.77 10.19
C TYR A 41 -13.38 -18.91 10.73
N PRO A 42 -13.11 -18.96 12.04
CA PRO A 42 -12.07 -18.13 12.67
C PRO A 42 -10.71 -18.25 11.99
N ASN A 43 -10.02 -17.12 11.82
CA ASN A 43 -8.69 -17.02 11.24
C ASN A 43 -8.53 -17.50 9.78
N ALA A 44 -9.61 -17.73 9.03
CA ALA A 44 -9.52 -18.19 7.64
C ALA A 44 -8.76 -17.21 6.73
N ASN A 45 -8.79 -15.91 7.05
CA ASN A 45 -8.04 -14.86 6.36
C ASN A 45 -6.51 -14.98 6.51
N THR A 46 -6.02 -15.72 7.50
CA THR A 46 -4.58 -15.86 7.81
C THR A 46 -3.90 -17.02 7.04
N TYR A 47 -4.66 -17.88 6.39
CA TYR A 47 -4.10 -19.03 5.69
C TYR A 47 -3.23 -18.67 4.48
N PHE A 48 -3.40 -17.45 3.93
CA PHE A 48 -2.74 -17.04 2.71
C PHE A 48 -2.16 -15.62 2.80
N ASN A 49 -0.85 -15.50 2.60
CA ASN A 49 -0.13 -14.22 2.51
C ASN A 49 0.07 -13.77 1.04
N SER A 50 -0.87 -14.09 0.17
CA SER A 50 -0.78 -13.72 -1.24
C SER A 50 -1.16 -12.25 -1.45
N PRO A 51 -0.44 -11.50 -2.30
CA PRO A 51 -0.81 -10.13 -2.64
C PRO A 51 -2.14 -10.11 -3.41
N THR A 52 -2.79 -8.95 -3.44
CA THR A 52 -3.93 -8.70 -4.32
C THR A 52 -3.47 -8.81 -5.77
N ARG A 53 -4.22 -9.51 -6.62
CA ARG A 53 -3.96 -9.60 -8.06
C ARG A 53 -4.33 -8.29 -8.77
N SER A 54 -3.88 -8.16 -10.00
CA SER A 54 -4.18 -6.99 -10.86
C SER A 54 -5.69 -6.80 -11.11
N ASP A 55 -6.47 -7.88 -11.08
CA ASP A 55 -7.92 -7.85 -11.18
C ASP A 55 -8.63 -7.53 -9.84
N GLY A 56 -7.89 -7.24 -8.80
CA GLY A 56 -8.41 -6.94 -7.46
C GLY A 56 -8.69 -8.17 -6.60
N SER A 57 -8.62 -9.39 -7.14
CA SER A 57 -8.92 -10.63 -6.41
C SER A 57 -7.85 -10.94 -5.34
N GLN A 58 -8.28 -11.61 -4.27
CA GLN A 58 -7.42 -12.03 -3.15
C GLN A 58 -7.67 -13.50 -2.82
N LYS A 59 -6.61 -14.29 -2.70
CA LYS A 59 -6.71 -15.74 -2.50
C LYS A 59 -7.53 -16.13 -1.28
N TRP A 60 -7.39 -15.42 -0.16
CA TRP A 60 -8.17 -15.70 1.05
C TRP A 60 -9.67 -15.40 0.87
N VAL A 61 -10.02 -14.33 0.12
CA VAL A 61 -11.42 -13.98 -0.19
C VAL A 61 -12.04 -15.03 -1.10
N ASP A 62 -11.32 -15.47 -2.13
CA ASP A 62 -11.76 -16.58 -2.98
C ASP A 62 -11.92 -17.88 -2.19
N PHE A 63 -11.05 -18.13 -1.20
CA PHE A 63 -11.16 -19.30 -0.33
C PHE A 63 -12.42 -19.24 0.52
N VAL A 64 -12.67 -18.13 1.24
CA VAL A 64 -13.88 -18.01 2.07
C VAL A 64 -15.17 -17.88 1.25
N SER A 65 -15.10 -17.46 -0.01
CA SER A 65 -16.23 -17.54 -0.93
C SER A 65 -16.71 -18.98 -1.17
N THR A 66 -15.80 -19.94 -1.10
CA THR A 66 -16.10 -21.38 -1.26
C THR A 66 -16.30 -22.07 0.08
N TYR A 67 -15.42 -21.78 1.03
CA TYR A 67 -15.37 -22.39 2.37
C TYR A 67 -15.71 -21.37 3.46
N TRP A 68 -16.91 -20.79 3.38
CA TRP A 68 -17.35 -19.70 4.25
C TRP A 68 -17.66 -20.11 5.70
N HIS A 69 -17.73 -21.41 5.98
CA HIS A 69 -18.01 -21.97 7.30
C HIS A 69 -17.17 -23.20 7.55
N VAL A 70 -16.74 -23.46 8.78
CA VAL A 70 -15.92 -24.63 9.14
C VAL A 70 -16.54 -25.96 8.69
N ASP A 71 -17.86 -26.09 8.71
CA ASP A 71 -18.57 -27.29 8.27
C ASP A 71 -18.54 -27.52 6.75
N CYS A 72 -18.05 -26.57 5.97
CA CYS A 72 -17.76 -26.80 4.56
C CYS A 72 -16.59 -27.79 4.39
N ILE A 73 -15.72 -27.88 5.39
CA ILE A 73 -14.54 -28.73 5.40
C ILE A 73 -14.69 -29.88 6.42
N ARG A 74 -15.18 -29.60 7.63
CA ARG A 74 -15.27 -30.61 8.73
C ARG A 74 -16.08 -31.84 8.36
N LYS A 75 -17.08 -31.70 7.48
CA LYS A 75 -17.93 -32.81 7.01
C LYS A 75 -17.26 -33.68 5.94
N MET A 76 -16.10 -33.29 5.44
CA MET A 76 -15.31 -34.05 4.46
C MET A 76 -14.29 -34.97 5.18
N SER A 77 -13.84 -36.04 4.50
CA SER A 77 -12.62 -36.73 4.86
C SER A 77 -11.40 -35.87 4.41
N LEU A 78 -10.21 -36.16 4.97
CA LEU A 78 -8.99 -35.46 4.56
C LEU A 78 -8.72 -35.58 3.05
N ASN A 79 -8.82 -36.82 2.51
CA ASN A 79 -8.57 -37.05 1.09
C ASN A 79 -9.58 -36.33 0.20
N ALA A 80 -10.86 -36.34 0.56
CA ALA A 80 -11.89 -35.62 -0.17
C ALA A 80 -11.66 -34.11 -0.14
N PHE A 81 -11.23 -33.55 0.99
CA PHE A 81 -10.91 -32.13 1.07
C PHE A 81 -9.67 -31.78 0.24
N VAL A 82 -8.60 -32.58 0.30
CA VAL A 82 -7.38 -32.34 -0.49
C VAL A 82 -7.70 -32.33 -1.98
N GLU A 83 -8.49 -33.28 -2.47
CA GLU A 83 -8.92 -33.32 -3.88
C GLU A 83 -9.79 -32.11 -4.23
N HIS A 84 -10.76 -31.77 -3.38
CA HIS A 84 -11.64 -30.61 -3.60
C HIS A 84 -10.82 -29.29 -3.61
N TYR A 85 -9.86 -29.16 -2.72
CA TYR A 85 -8.97 -27.99 -2.67
C TYR A 85 -8.04 -27.94 -3.89
N GLN A 86 -7.53 -29.07 -4.38
CA GLN A 86 -6.74 -29.14 -5.61
C GLN A 86 -7.56 -28.65 -6.81
N ASN A 87 -8.80 -29.13 -6.95
CA ASN A 87 -9.72 -28.71 -8.00
C ASN A 87 -10.09 -27.22 -7.89
N TRP A 88 -10.26 -26.71 -6.66
CA TRP A 88 -10.46 -25.29 -6.40
C TRP A 88 -9.23 -24.47 -6.83
N CYS A 89 -8.02 -24.88 -6.48
CA CYS A 89 -6.78 -24.22 -6.90
C CYS A 89 -6.69 -24.17 -8.44
N LYS A 90 -6.97 -25.27 -9.13
CA LYS A 90 -6.96 -25.34 -10.60
C LYS A 90 -7.96 -24.35 -11.21
N ARG A 91 -9.21 -24.33 -10.75
CA ARG A 91 -10.26 -23.41 -11.25
C ARG A 91 -9.89 -21.93 -11.03
N LYS A 92 -9.32 -21.60 -9.88
CA LYS A 92 -8.95 -20.24 -9.50
C LYS A 92 -7.54 -19.84 -9.93
N LYS A 93 -6.83 -20.70 -10.65
CA LYS A 93 -5.45 -20.49 -11.12
C LYS A 93 -4.48 -20.19 -9.98
N TYR A 94 -4.59 -20.91 -8.86
CA TYR A 94 -3.63 -20.87 -7.77
C TYR A 94 -2.71 -22.10 -7.79
N ALA A 95 -1.48 -21.91 -7.31
CA ALA A 95 -0.60 -23.04 -7.08
C ALA A 95 -1.18 -23.95 -5.96
N PHE A 96 -1.26 -25.25 -6.24
CA PHE A 96 -1.67 -26.25 -5.25
C PHE A 96 -0.49 -26.61 -4.36
N ASN A 97 -0.76 -26.78 -3.08
CA ASN A 97 0.18 -27.30 -2.08
C ASN A 97 -0.58 -28.26 -1.16
N LYS A 98 -0.19 -29.54 -1.17
CA LYS A 98 -0.83 -30.59 -0.41
C LYS A 98 -0.68 -30.38 1.10
N SER A 99 0.54 -30.06 1.56
CA SER A 99 0.79 -29.81 3.00
C SER A 99 -0.04 -28.64 3.52
N LYS A 100 -0.27 -27.61 2.68
CA LYS A 100 -1.15 -26.50 3.05
C LYS A 100 -2.61 -26.92 3.15
N ALA A 101 -3.09 -27.83 2.30
CA ALA A 101 -4.44 -28.38 2.41
C ALA A 101 -4.60 -29.19 3.70
N GLU A 102 -3.62 -30.05 4.03
CA GLU A 102 -3.60 -30.85 5.25
C GLU A 102 -3.57 -29.95 6.51
N GLU A 103 -2.76 -28.90 6.51
CA GLU A 103 -2.72 -27.89 7.58
C GLU A 103 -4.08 -27.24 7.79
N ILE A 104 -4.72 -26.77 6.70
CA ILE A 104 -6.04 -26.12 6.76
C ILE A 104 -7.08 -27.12 7.32
N TYR A 105 -7.08 -28.35 6.85
CA TYR A 105 -7.99 -29.38 7.32
C TYR A 105 -7.85 -29.66 8.83
N THR A 106 -6.62 -29.87 9.30
CA THR A 106 -6.33 -30.15 10.71
C THR A 106 -6.78 -28.97 11.59
N LYS A 107 -6.37 -27.77 11.25
CA LYS A 107 -6.78 -26.55 11.99
C LYS A 107 -8.30 -26.37 12.02
N THR A 108 -9.00 -26.65 10.90
CA THR A 108 -10.45 -26.51 10.82
C THR A 108 -11.20 -27.45 11.77
N LYS A 109 -10.67 -28.63 12.06
CA LYS A 109 -11.29 -29.58 12.98
C LYS A 109 -11.39 -29.08 14.43
N GLU A 110 -10.47 -28.23 14.83
CA GLU A 110 -10.36 -27.68 16.19
C GLU A 110 -11.22 -26.40 16.39
N LEU A 111 -11.69 -25.78 15.30
CA LEU A 111 -12.40 -24.52 15.35
C LEU A 111 -13.88 -24.71 15.71
N VAL A 112 -14.41 -23.81 16.52
CA VAL A 112 -15.83 -23.78 16.90
C VAL A 112 -16.45 -22.51 16.30
N PRO A 113 -17.45 -22.65 15.39
CA PRO A 113 -18.16 -21.47 14.85
C PRO A 113 -19.18 -20.96 15.86
N VAL A 114 -19.38 -19.62 15.87
CA VAL A 114 -20.42 -18.96 16.66
C VAL A 114 -21.74 -18.97 15.91
N PHE A 115 -21.72 -18.64 14.61
CA PHE A 115 -22.92 -18.65 13.79
C PHE A 115 -23.14 -20.01 13.14
N PRO A 116 -24.42 -20.43 13.00
CA PRO A 116 -24.76 -21.68 12.36
C PRO A 116 -24.57 -21.61 10.83
N LYS A 117 -24.32 -22.79 10.23
CA LYS A 117 -24.30 -22.94 8.78
C LYS A 117 -25.72 -22.94 8.22
N ASN A 118 -26.22 -21.75 7.86
CA ASN A 118 -27.54 -21.58 7.25
C ASN A 118 -27.49 -20.59 6.08
N GLU A 119 -28.58 -20.46 5.32
CA GLU A 119 -28.64 -19.60 4.13
C GLU A 119 -28.56 -18.10 4.48
N ILE A 120 -29.05 -17.66 5.65
CA ILE A 120 -28.99 -16.26 6.07
C ILE A 120 -27.52 -15.86 6.29
N THR A 121 -26.78 -16.64 7.08
CA THR A 121 -25.35 -16.42 7.35
C THR A 121 -24.55 -16.42 6.05
N LYS A 122 -24.80 -17.38 5.17
CA LYS A 122 -24.17 -17.48 3.86
C LYS A 122 -24.43 -16.25 2.98
N HIS A 123 -25.66 -15.75 2.98
CA HIS A 123 -26.06 -14.59 2.19
C HIS A 123 -25.31 -13.32 2.67
N ILE A 124 -25.27 -13.09 3.98
CA ILE A 124 -24.55 -11.93 4.55
C ILE A 124 -23.07 -11.98 4.18
N ILE A 125 -22.40 -13.13 4.31
CA ILE A 125 -20.99 -13.28 3.96
C ILE A 125 -20.78 -13.06 2.46
N ARG A 126 -21.64 -13.61 1.61
CA ARG A 126 -21.56 -13.42 0.15
C ARG A 126 -21.68 -11.95 -0.23
N GLN A 127 -22.64 -11.22 0.33
CA GLN A 127 -22.76 -9.78 0.10
C GLN A 127 -21.50 -9.01 0.52
N ALA A 128 -20.92 -9.32 1.68
CA ALA A 128 -19.68 -8.68 2.13
C ALA A 128 -18.49 -8.98 1.18
N ILE A 129 -18.41 -10.20 0.65
CA ILE A 129 -17.41 -10.60 -0.36
C ILE A 129 -17.62 -9.80 -1.65
N ASP A 130 -18.84 -9.70 -2.15
CA ASP A 130 -19.17 -9.01 -3.41
C ASP A 130 -18.82 -7.51 -3.30
N GLN A 131 -19.14 -6.87 -2.18
CA GLN A 131 -18.78 -5.47 -1.92
C GLN A 131 -17.26 -5.27 -1.87
N LEU A 132 -16.51 -6.15 -1.18
CA LEU A 132 -15.06 -6.08 -1.12
C LEU A 132 -14.43 -6.27 -2.50
N ASN A 133 -14.91 -7.22 -3.29
CA ASN A 133 -14.41 -7.50 -4.63
C ASN A 133 -14.68 -6.31 -5.57
N SER A 134 -15.91 -5.77 -5.58
CA SER A 134 -16.26 -4.59 -6.38
C SER A 134 -15.37 -3.39 -6.04
N THR A 135 -15.19 -3.11 -4.76
CA THR A 135 -14.31 -2.02 -4.31
C THR A 135 -12.84 -2.29 -4.68
N SER A 136 -12.40 -3.55 -4.62
CA SER A 136 -11.03 -3.93 -5.00
C SER A 136 -10.77 -3.69 -6.48
N VAL A 137 -11.71 -4.06 -7.37
CA VAL A 137 -11.63 -3.76 -8.81
C VAL A 137 -11.54 -2.25 -9.04
N THR A 138 -12.40 -1.46 -8.38
CA THR A 138 -12.39 0.00 -8.47
C THR A 138 -11.03 0.59 -8.08
N VAL A 139 -10.42 0.10 -7.00
CA VAL A 139 -9.07 0.55 -6.57
C VAL A 139 -8.02 0.26 -7.64
N GLU A 140 -8.02 -0.94 -8.24
CA GLU A 140 -7.05 -1.30 -9.28
C GLU A 140 -7.28 -0.48 -10.57
N THR A 141 -8.53 -0.27 -10.96
CA THR A 141 -8.87 0.58 -12.13
C THR A 141 -8.37 2.01 -11.94
N ILE A 142 -8.63 2.62 -10.78
CA ILE A 142 -8.16 3.99 -10.50
C ILE A 142 -6.63 4.04 -10.45
N ARG A 143 -5.97 3.01 -9.91
CA ARG A 143 -4.50 2.92 -9.90
C ARG A 143 -3.93 2.94 -11.32
N THR A 144 -4.51 2.16 -12.22
CA THR A 144 -4.11 2.10 -13.63
C THR A 144 -4.30 3.46 -14.31
N LEU A 145 -5.50 4.04 -14.19
CA LEU A 145 -5.80 5.37 -14.75
C LEU A 145 -4.92 6.48 -14.19
N MET A 146 -4.58 6.41 -12.91
CA MET A 146 -3.68 7.38 -12.28
C MET A 146 -2.27 7.27 -12.85
N ASN A 147 -1.77 6.04 -13.06
CA ASN A 147 -0.47 5.82 -13.67
C ASN A 147 -0.42 6.26 -15.14
N GLU A 148 -1.44 5.91 -15.93
CA GLU A 148 -1.58 6.33 -17.32
C GLU A 148 -1.62 7.86 -17.46
N THR A 149 -2.29 8.54 -16.54
CA THR A 149 -2.33 10.01 -16.53
C THR A 149 -0.97 10.60 -16.15
N ALA A 150 -0.34 10.05 -15.13
CA ALA A 150 0.98 10.48 -14.68
C ALA A 150 2.07 10.23 -15.74
N SER A 151 1.96 9.16 -16.52
CA SER A 151 2.95 8.83 -17.58
C SER A 151 3.03 9.88 -18.69
N LYS A 152 2.04 10.74 -18.81
CA LYS A 152 2.02 11.86 -19.77
C LYS A 152 2.73 13.11 -19.24
N LEU A 153 3.12 13.14 -17.97
CA LEU A 153 3.81 14.27 -17.37
C LEU A 153 5.32 14.19 -17.67
N PRO A 154 5.97 15.34 -17.97
CA PRO A 154 7.38 15.36 -18.38
C PRO A 154 8.31 14.75 -17.32
N GLU A 155 8.04 14.96 -16.05
CA GLU A 155 8.85 14.45 -14.95
C GLU A 155 8.65 12.94 -14.65
N TYR A 156 7.69 12.27 -15.27
CA TYR A 156 7.38 10.87 -14.96
C TYR A 156 8.58 9.95 -15.16
N SER A 157 9.30 10.10 -16.26
CA SER A 157 10.44 9.23 -16.60
C SER A 157 11.55 9.31 -15.56
N ILE A 158 11.88 10.51 -15.07
CA ILE A 158 12.91 10.69 -14.03
C ILE A 158 12.42 10.22 -12.66
N VAL A 159 11.13 10.41 -12.35
CA VAL A 159 10.54 9.95 -11.08
C VAL A 159 10.55 8.43 -10.99
N MET A 160 10.27 7.73 -12.09
CA MET A 160 10.24 6.26 -12.12
C MET A 160 11.64 5.62 -12.03
N GLN A 161 12.73 6.39 -12.15
CA GLN A 161 14.09 5.91 -11.96
C GLN A 161 14.52 5.83 -10.49
N PHE A 162 13.76 6.44 -9.56
CA PHE A 162 14.10 6.35 -8.15
C PHE A 162 13.82 4.95 -7.62
N LYS A 163 14.78 4.38 -6.90
CA LYS A 163 14.59 3.10 -6.21
C LYS A 163 13.43 3.20 -5.20
N GLY A 164 12.66 2.13 -5.09
CA GLY A 164 11.46 2.11 -4.24
C GLY A 164 10.22 2.77 -4.86
N ILE A 165 10.36 3.37 -6.04
CA ILE A 165 9.25 3.94 -6.80
C ILE A 165 8.78 2.96 -7.89
N GLY A 166 7.47 2.78 -7.97
CA GLY A 166 6.83 1.97 -9.00
C GLY A 166 5.53 2.63 -9.48
N PRO A 167 4.78 1.97 -10.40
CA PRO A 167 3.58 2.53 -11.03
C PRO A 167 2.46 2.96 -10.05
N SER A 168 2.53 2.52 -8.80
CA SER A 168 1.59 2.93 -7.76
C SER A 168 2.09 4.13 -6.96
N LEU A 169 3.36 4.11 -6.52
CA LEU A 169 3.90 5.16 -5.63
C LEU A 169 4.39 6.40 -6.39
N GLY A 170 4.88 6.23 -7.63
CA GLY A 170 5.32 7.35 -8.46
C GLY A 170 4.22 8.38 -8.71
N PRO A 171 3.07 7.98 -9.28
CA PRO A 171 1.96 8.89 -9.50
C PRO A 171 1.43 9.52 -8.20
N GLN A 172 1.39 8.79 -7.08
CA GLN A 172 0.99 9.33 -5.78
C GLN A 172 1.96 10.42 -5.30
N LEU A 173 3.27 10.16 -5.43
CA LEU A 173 4.31 11.11 -5.05
C LEU A 173 4.23 12.38 -5.89
N MET A 174 4.11 12.25 -7.22
CA MET A 174 3.96 13.36 -8.15
C MET A 174 2.70 14.20 -7.84
N ALA A 175 1.56 13.54 -7.58
CA ALA A 175 0.32 14.22 -7.24
C ALA A 175 0.40 15.00 -5.91
N GLU A 176 1.10 14.49 -4.91
CA GLU A 176 1.23 15.15 -3.60
C GLU A 176 2.26 16.28 -3.63
N ILE A 177 3.37 16.13 -4.35
CA ILE A 177 4.38 17.17 -4.49
C ILE A 177 3.87 18.26 -5.43
N GLY A 178 3.20 17.88 -6.51
CA GLY A 178 2.84 18.80 -7.58
C GLY A 178 4.07 19.29 -8.34
N ASP A 179 4.02 20.50 -8.87
CA ASP A 179 5.15 21.10 -9.55
C ASP A 179 6.30 21.37 -8.55
N VAL A 180 7.43 20.72 -8.78
CA VAL A 180 8.62 20.86 -7.92
C VAL A 180 9.23 22.25 -7.99
N THR A 181 9.02 22.97 -9.11
CA THR A 181 9.58 24.31 -9.33
C THR A 181 8.97 25.37 -8.42
N ARG A 182 7.78 25.13 -7.87
CA ARG A 182 7.12 26.02 -6.90
C ARG A 182 7.87 26.13 -5.56
N PHE A 183 8.77 25.19 -5.28
CA PHE A 183 9.57 25.23 -4.05
C PHE A 183 10.87 25.99 -4.31
N THR A 184 11.14 27.01 -3.52
CA THR A 184 12.33 27.86 -3.67
C THR A 184 13.61 27.09 -3.43
N HIS A 185 13.60 26.12 -2.51
CA HIS A 185 14.74 25.26 -2.17
C HIS A 185 14.30 23.89 -1.60
N LYS A 186 15.22 22.94 -1.56
CA LYS A 186 14.95 21.57 -1.06
C LYS A 186 14.39 21.49 0.36
N GLY A 187 14.70 22.47 1.22
CA GLY A 187 14.16 22.56 2.58
C GLY A 187 12.67 22.93 2.61
N ALA A 188 12.20 23.75 1.66
CA ALA A 188 10.77 24.08 1.53
C ALA A 188 9.94 22.83 1.20
N LEU A 189 10.46 21.92 0.35
CA LEU A 189 9.79 20.66 0.04
C LEU A 189 9.75 19.72 1.27
N THR A 190 10.83 19.64 2.06
CA THR A 190 10.84 18.81 3.28
C THR A 190 9.91 19.35 4.36
N ALA A 191 9.82 20.68 4.51
CA ALA A 191 8.85 21.34 5.40
C ALA A 191 7.41 21.12 4.92
N PHE A 192 7.15 21.20 3.61
CA PHE A 192 5.85 20.88 3.00
C PHE A 192 5.41 19.43 3.29
N ALA A 193 6.34 18.48 3.32
CA ALA A 193 6.08 17.10 3.73
C ALA A 193 5.95 16.95 5.26
N GLY A 194 6.43 17.92 6.04
CA GLY A 194 6.49 17.86 7.50
C GLY A 194 7.42 16.76 8.02
N VAL A 195 8.52 16.47 7.28
CA VAL A 195 9.58 15.55 7.67
C VAL A 195 10.86 16.28 8.09
N ASP A 196 10.78 17.60 8.21
CA ASP A 196 11.79 18.46 8.79
C ASP A 196 11.83 18.34 10.32
N PRO A 197 12.96 18.56 10.98
CA PRO A 197 13.02 18.66 12.43
C PRO A 197 12.13 19.82 12.90
N GLY A 198 11.34 19.62 13.95
CA GLY A 198 10.64 20.72 14.61
C GLY A 198 11.66 21.70 15.19
N VAL A 199 11.32 22.98 15.23
CA VAL A 199 12.09 23.99 15.95
C VAL A 199 11.62 24.01 17.39
N ASN A 200 12.51 23.75 18.32
CA ASN A 200 12.22 23.83 19.76
C ASN A 200 13.40 24.55 20.44
N GLU A 201 13.45 25.85 20.16
CA GLU A 201 14.44 26.78 20.72
C GLU A 201 13.68 27.75 21.64
N SER A 202 14.05 27.77 22.91
CA SER A 202 13.59 28.74 23.90
C SER A 202 14.82 29.35 24.56
N GLY A 203 15.17 30.55 24.15
CA GLY A 203 16.33 31.29 24.67
C GLY A 203 17.63 30.54 24.41
N SER A 204 18.42 30.27 25.45
CA SER A 204 19.71 29.58 25.37
C SER A 204 19.61 28.04 25.35
N TYR A 205 18.40 27.47 25.40
CA TYR A 205 18.19 26.01 25.46
C TYR A 205 17.84 25.44 24.08
N ALA A 206 18.77 24.70 23.47
CA ALA A 206 18.52 23.91 22.26
C ALA A 206 18.36 22.44 22.62
N GLN A 207 17.19 21.86 22.34
CA GLN A 207 16.92 20.45 22.63
C GLN A 207 17.71 19.54 21.67
N LYS A 208 18.52 18.61 22.20
CA LYS A 208 19.36 17.67 21.42
C LYS A 208 18.59 16.72 20.50
N SER A 209 17.29 16.49 20.74
CA SER A 209 16.42 15.63 19.93
C SER A 209 15.05 16.26 19.80
N VAL A 210 14.72 16.70 18.58
CA VAL A 210 13.45 17.37 18.30
C VAL A 210 12.61 16.45 17.42
N PRO A 211 11.32 16.22 17.77
CA PRO A 211 10.40 15.47 16.90
C PRO A 211 10.18 16.24 15.60
N THR A 212 9.80 15.52 14.54
CA THR A 212 9.42 16.15 13.26
C THR A 212 8.23 17.06 13.41
N SER A 213 8.20 18.14 12.63
CA SER A 213 7.17 19.19 12.72
C SER A 213 5.75 18.66 12.47
N LYS A 214 5.59 17.67 11.60
CA LYS A 214 4.31 17.08 11.13
C LYS A 214 3.30 18.11 10.58
N ARG A 215 3.71 19.36 10.41
CA ARG A 215 2.84 20.49 9.98
C ARG A 215 2.48 20.43 8.50
N GLY A 216 3.16 19.59 7.70
CA GLY A 216 2.95 19.47 6.27
C GLY A 216 1.93 18.40 5.85
N SER A 217 1.94 18.03 4.55
CA SER A 217 1.03 17.03 3.98
C SER A 217 1.20 15.66 4.62
N SER A 218 0.14 15.19 5.29
CA SER A 218 0.09 13.84 5.87
C SER A 218 0.07 12.74 4.81
N ASN A 219 -0.54 13.02 3.64
CA ASN A 219 -0.58 12.08 2.53
C ASN A 219 0.80 11.90 1.90
N LEU A 220 1.54 13.01 1.69
CA LEU A 220 2.92 12.96 1.20
C LEU A 220 3.81 12.16 2.17
N ARG A 221 3.71 12.42 3.48
CA ARG A 221 4.45 11.64 4.49
C ARG A 221 4.13 10.15 4.40
N LYS A 222 2.84 9.79 4.27
CA LYS A 222 2.42 8.39 4.12
C LYS A 222 3.06 7.76 2.89
N THR A 223 3.02 8.42 1.74
CA THR A 223 3.63 7.92 0.49
C THR A 223 5.15 7.77 0.65
N LEU A 224 5.81 8.74 1.28
CA LEU A 224 7.25 8.68 1.56
C LEU A 224 7.62 7.50 2.45
N PHE A 225 6.84 7.25 3.52
CA PHE A 225 7.08 6.10 4.39
C PHE A 225 6.88 4.78 3.65
N GLN A 226 5.93 4.70 2.71
CA GLN A 226 5.78 3.52 1.84
C GLN A 226 7.00 3.32 0.93
N VAL A 227 7.56 4.40 0.36
CA VAL A 227 8.81 4.33 -0.41
C VAL A 227 9.96 3.85 0.46
N MET A 228 10.12 4.40 1.67
CA MET A 228 11.17 3.97 2.60
C MET A 228 11.01 2.50 3.01
N ASP A 229 9.78 2.03 3.22
CA ASP A 229 9.49 0.63 3.54
C ASP A 229 9.89 -0.31 2.38
N VAL A 230 9.65 0.10 1.13
CA VAL A 230 10.12 -0.64 -0.05
C VAL A 230 11.65 -0.70 -0.07
N LEU A 231 12.35 0.43 0.15
CA LEU A 231 13.81 0.46 0.18
C LEU A 231 14.40 -0.46 1.26
N ILE A 232 13.81 -0.48 2.46
CA ILE A 232 14.25 -1.38 3.54
C ILE A 232 14.02 -2.86 3.17
N LYS A 233 12.94 -3.19 2.48
CA LYS A 233 12.62 -4.56 2.07
C LYS A 233 13.46 -5.05 0.90
N THR A 234 13.74 -4.18 -0.07
CA THR A 234 14.49 -4.53 -1.28
C THR A 234 16.01 -4.37 -1.12
N MET A 235 16.46 -3.62 -0.11
CA MET A 235 17.87 -3.43 0.24
C MET A 235 18.77 -3.08 -0.96
N PRO A 236 18.47 -2.05 -1.77
CA PRO A 236 19.29 -1.69 -2.92
C PRO A 236 20.60 -1.08 -2.48
N GLN A 237 21.70 -1.84 -2.55
CA GLN A 237 23.02 -1.46 -2.03
C GLN A 237 23.62 -0.24 -2.72
N ASP A 238 23.21 0.05 -3.96
CA ASP A 238 23.62 1.19 -4.77
C ASP A 238 22.81 2.47 -4.50
N ASP A 239 21.75 2.41 -3.68
CA ASP A 239 20.89 3.56 -3.41
C ASP A 239 21.40 4.39 -2.21
N PRO A 240 21.64 5.71 -2.40
CA PRO A 240 22.18 6.55 -1.34
C PRO A 240 21.20 6.81 -0.18
N VAL A 241 19.88 6.66 -0.42
CA VAL A 241 18.85 6.79 0.63
C VAL A 241 18.83 5.53 1.48
N TYR A 242 18.84 4.35 0.85
CA TYR A 242 18.93 3.09 1.56
C TYR A 242 20.19 3.00 2.40
N GLN A 243 21.36 3.27 1.83
CA GLN A 243 22.65 3.27 2.56
C GLN A 243 22.62 4.20 3.79
N PHE A 244 21.99 5.36 3.65
CA PHE A 244 21.85 6.30 4.75
C PHE A 244 20.92 5.78 5.86
N MET A 245 19.82 5.16 5.50
CA MET A 245 18.87 4.56 6.44
C MET A 245 19.51 3.37 7.16
N ASP A 246 20.18 2.50 6.41
CA ASP A 246 20.84 1.29 6.93
C ASP A 246 21.94 1.63 7.91
N ARG A 247 22.79 2.62 7.59
CA ARG A 247 23.79 3.14 8.54
C ARG A 247 23.18 3.64 9.84
N LYS A 248 22.02 4.33 9.79
CA LYS A 248 21.34 4.76 11.02
C LYS A 248 20.73 3.59 11.79
N ARG A 249 20.21 2.59 11.08
CA ARG A 249 19.68 1.37 11.67
C ARG A 249 20.78 0.59 12.41
N THR A 250 21.96 0.42 11.79
CA THR A 250 23.11 -0.25 12.40
C THR A 250 23.69 0.52 13.59
N GLN A 251 23.49 1.84 13.64
CA GLN A 251 23.79 2.68 14.81
C GLN A 251 22.76 2.54 15.95
N GLY A 252 21.79 1.62 15.85
CA GLY A 252 20.76 1.40 16.85
C GLY A 252 19.68 2.48 16.93
N LYS A 253 19.53 3.32 15.88
CA LYS A 253 18.47 4.34 15.89
C LYS A 253 17.08 3.70 15.75
N PRO A 254 16.05 4.20 16.48
CA PRO A 254 14.68 3.70 16.40
C PRO A 254 14.11 3.78 14.97
N TYR A 255 13.15 2.88 14.65
CA TYR A 255 12.53 2.75 13.34
C TYR A 255 12.09 4.09 12.74
N TYR A 256 11.30 4.87 13.47
CA TYR A 256 10.80 6.16 12.96
C TYR A 256 11.89 7.19 12.73
N VAL A 257 13.00 7.12 13.44
CA VAL A 257 14.12 8.05 13.28
C VAL A 257 14.83 7.82 11.94
N TYR A 258 15.20 6.57 11.61
CA TYR A 258 15.85 6.32 10.33
C TYR A 258 14.91 6.41 9.14
N MET A 259 13.63 6.05 9.28
CA MET A 259 12.62 6.21 8.24
C MET A 259 12.38 7.68 7.90
N THR A 260 12.21 8.54 8.91
CA THR A 260 12.04 9.99 8.70
C THR A 260 13.28 10.64 8.11
N ALA A 261 14.47 10.26 8.59
CA ALA A 261 15.73 10.75 8.05
C ALA A 261 15.92 10.32 6.58
N GLY A 262 15.53 9.09 6.23
CA GLY A 262 15.49 8.59 4.86
C GLY A 262 14.55 9.40 3.98
N ALA A 263 13.31 9.63 4.44
CA ALA A 263 12.31 10.44 3.73
C ALA A 263 12.79 11.87 3.47
N ASN A 264 13.44 12.49 4.45
CA ASN A 264 14.04 13.83 4.28
C ASN A 264 15.16 13.80 3.22
N LYS A 265 16.09 12.82 3.31
CA LYS A 265 17.16 12.65 2.31
C LYS A 265 16.61 12.38 0.92
N PHE A 266 15.60 11.51 0.80
CA PHE A 266 14.93 11.21 -0.45
C PHE A 266 14.35 12.47 -1.11
N LEU A 267 13.58 13.29 -0.38
CA LEU A 267 13.00 14.52 -0.92
C LEU A 267 14.05 15.53 -1.39
N ARG A 268 15.18 15.61 -0.70
CA ARG A 268 16.27 16.50 -1.11
C ARG A 268 16.92 16.05 -2.43
N ILE A 269 17.07 14.74 -2.63
CA ILE A 269 17.57 14.18 -3.90
C ILE A 269 16.50 14.32 -5.00
N TYR A 270 15.25 14.01 -4.67
CA TYR A 270 14.12 14.19 -5.58
C TYR A 270 14.04 15.61 -6.12
N TYR A 271 14.07 16.60 -5.22
CA TYR A 271 14.04 18.02 -5.59
C TYR A 271 15.16 18.39 -6.58
N GLY A 272 16.40 17.98 -6.30
CA GLY A 272 17.54 18.29 -7.17
C GLY A 272 17.38 17.65 -8.56
N ARG A 273 17.18 16.34 -8.59
CA ARG A 273 17.12 15.58 -9.85
C ARG A 273 15.93 15.96 -10.74
N VAL A 274 14.74 16.13 -10.14
CA VAL A 274 13.54 16.47 -10.92
C VAL A 274 13.62 17.90 -11.41
N LYS A 275 14.09 18.85 -10.58
CA LYS A 275 14.25 20.26 -10.99
C LYS A 275 15.29 20.40 -12.11
N GLU A 276 16.43 19.76 -11.99
CA GLU A 276 17.47 19.71 -13.02
C GLU A 276 16.92 19.12 -14.33
N TYR A 277 16.24 18.00 -14.25
CA TYR A 277 15.61 17.36 -15.42
C TYR A 277 14.62 18.29 -16.12
N LEU A 278 13.74 18.95 -15.38
CA LEU A 278 12.76 19.89 -15.94
C LEU A 278 13.41 21.14 -16.55
N SER A 279 14.56 21.60 -16.02
CA SER A 279 15.25 22.76 -16.56
C SER A 279 15.95 22.51 -17.91
N VAL A 280 16.17 21.26 -18.28
CA VAL A 280 16.80 20.86 -19.56
C VAL A 280 15.76 20.53 -20.63
N LEU A 281 14.49 20.36 -20.24
CA LEU A 281 13.42 20.14 -21.21
C LEU A 281 13.12 21.44 -21.98
N PRO A 282 12.87 21.35 -23.30
CA PRO A 282 12.41 22.51 -24.04
C PRO A 282 11.08 23.01 -23.48
N ASP A 283 10.92 24.34 -23.42
CA ASP A 283 9.64 24.93 -23.01
C ASP A 283 8.51 24.37 -23.89
N PRO A 284 7.42 23.89 -23.28
CA PRO A 284 6.27 23.47 -24.05
C PRO A 284 5.69 24.73 -24.75
N SER A 285 5.86 24.78 -26.07
CA SER A 285 5.24 25.76 -26.96
C SER A 285 3.72 25.70 -26.92
#